data_f40c6c7d1c6ca182e5968fe934393bff
#
_entry.id   f40c6c7d1c6ca182e5968fe934393bff
#
_cell.length_a   1.000
_cell.length_b   1.000
_cell.length_c   1.000
_cell.angle_alpha   90.00
_cell.angle_beta   90.00
_cell.angle_gamma   90.00
#
_symmetry.space_group_name_H-M   'P 1'
#
loop_
_entity.id
_entity.type
_entity.pdbx_description
1 polymer ?
#
loop_
_entity_poly.entity_id
_entity_poly.type
_entity_poly.pdbx_seq_one_letter_code
_entity_poly.pdbx_strand_id
1 'polypeptide(L)'
;LYLGHAAYAQALVLAIFMGGMALGAWTVSKRSAQWRNLIKGYAIIEAIIGVIALVFHGIFTNSLDLFYEQIIPALGTPSLVYIWKWFSAALLILPQSILLGMTFPLLSGGYIRRTKNQDGQVLSGLYFTNSIGAAAGALASTFLLLPWSGLPGTVAIAGWINIIVAVIAWLVASQGQEVK
;
A
#
# COMPACT_ATOMS: atom_id res chain seq x y z
N LEU A 1 20.48 -6.82 8.64
CA LEU A 1 19.42 -7.25 9.56
C LEU A 1 19.12 -6.13 10.57
N TYR A 2 18.43 -5.08 10.08
CA TYR A 2 18.17 -3.85 10.83
C TYR A 2 17.40 -4.08 12.15
N LEU A 3 16.44 -5.02 12.19
CA LEU A 3 15.57 -5.29 13.34
C LEU A 3 16.02 -6.46 14.23
N GLY A 4 17.20 -7.02 14.05
CA GLY A 4 17.69 -8.16 14.83
C GLY A 4 17.37 -9.51 14.20
N HIS A 5 16.83 -10.48 14.98
CA HIS A 5 16.49 -11.79 14.44
C HIS A 5 15.41 -11.71 13.35
N ALA A 6 15.63 -12.39 12.23
CA ALA A 6 14.79 -12.31 11.03
C ALA A 6 13.30 -12.60 11.32
N ALA A 7 13.01 -13.57 12.19
CA ALA A 7 11.63 -13.93 12.55
C ALA A 7 10.87 -12.79 13.28
N TYR A 8 11.52 -12.13 14.24
CA TYR A 8 10.92 -10.99 14.94
C TYR A 8 10.72 -9.80 14.01
N ALA A 9 11.68 -9.54 13.12
CA ALA A 9 11.56 -8.48 12.13
C ALA A 9 10.38 -8.72 11.18
N GLN A 10 10.21 -9.94 10.69
CA GLN A 10 9.08 -10.32 9.83
C GLN A 10 7.74 -10.19 10.55
N ALA A 11 7.63 -10.68 11.80
CA ALA A 11 6.42 -10.57 12.58
C ALA A 11 6.02 -9.11 12.83
N LEU A 12 6.99 -8.25 13.16
CA LEU A 12 6.75 -6.82 13.37
C LEU A 12 6.29 -6.12 12.10
N VAL A 13 7.00 -6.33 10.99
CA VAL A 13 6.63 -5.74 9.69
C VAL A 13 5.22 -6.19 9.29
N LEU A 14 4.91 -7.48 9.46
CA LEU A 14 3.59 -8.01 9.16
C LEU A 14 2.50 -7.38 10.05
N ALA A 15 2.76 -7.23 11.35
CA ALA A 15 1.82 -6.61 12.29
C ALA A 15 1.54 -5.14 11.93
N ILE A 16 2.58 -4.37 11.63
CA ILE A 16 2.46 -2.98 11.19
C ILE A 16 1.69 -2.90 9.86
N PHE A 17 2.03 -3.75 8.91
CA PHE A 17 1.40 -3.78 7.60
C PHE A 17 -0.09 -4.15 7.69
N MET A 18 -0.44 -5.23 8.39
CA MET A 18 -1.84 -5.64 8.58
C MET A 18 -2.63 -4.63 9.40
N GLY A 19 -2.03 -4.07 10.46
CA GLY A 19 -2.63 -3.00 11.24
C GLY A 19 -2.91 -1.75 10.42
N GLY A 20 -1.96 -1.35 9.58
CA GLY A 20 -2.13 -0.26 8.64
C GLY A 20 -3.26 -0.50 7.64
N MET A 21 -3.31 -1.69 7.04
CA MET A 21 -4.41 -2.06 6.13
C MET A 21 -5.78 -2.04 6.84
N ALA A 22 -5.85 -2.55 8.06
CA ALA A 22 -7.09 -2.51 8.85
C ALA A 22 -7.55 -1.07 9.13
N LEU A 23 -6.62 -0.17 9.49
CA LEU A 23 -6.90 1.25 9.67
C LEU A 23 -7.38 1.93 8.39
N GLY A 24 -6.77 1.61 7.26
CA GLY A 24 -7.17 2.10 5.94
C GLY A 24 -8.60 1.67 5.58
N ALA A 25 -8.89 0.38 5.68
CA ALA A 25 -10.21 -0.18 5.42
C ALA A 25 -11.27 0.41 6.36
N TRP A 26 -10.98 0.55 7.65
CA TRP A 26 -11.87 1.16 8.63
C TRP A 26 -12.16 2.64 8.32
N THR A 27 -11.14 3.40 7.89
CA THR A 27 -11.30 4.81 7.52
C THR A 27 -12.27 4.97 6.35
N VAL A 28 -12.11 4.16 5.31
CA VAL A 28 -13.03 4.16 4.16
C VAL A 28 -14.43 3.74 4.58
N SER A 29 -14.56 2.67 5.36
CA SER A 29 -15.86 2.19 5.85
C SER A 29 -16.65 3.29 6.55
N LYS A 30 -16.02 4.07 7.41
CA LYS A 30 -16.67 5.17 8.14
C LYS A 30 -16.98 6.41 7.29
N ARG A 31 -16.14 6.72 6.28
CA ARG A 31 -16.22 7.97 5.51
C ARG A 31 -16.76 7.79 4.10
N SER A 32 -16.94 6.57 3.63
CA SER A 32 -17.36 6.28 2.26
C SER A 32 -18.69 6.95 1.89
N ALA A 33 -19.62 7.10 2.84
CA ALA A 33 -20.91 7.79 2.61
C ALA A 33 -20.75 9.25 2.16
N GLN A 34 -19.68 9.92 2.58
CA GLN A 34 -19.40 11.33 2.26
C GLN A 34 -18.73 11.51 0.88
N TRP A 35 -18.22 10.44 0.30
CA TRP A 35 -17.49 10.51 -0.96
C TRP A 35 -18.43 10.38 -2.14
N ARG A 36 -18.47 11.40 -3.00
CA ARG A 36 -19.35 11.41 -4.18
C ARG A 36 -19.03 10.31 -5.19
N ASN A 37 -17.75 9.99 -5.38
CA ASN A 37 -17.30 8.99 -6.34
C ASN A 37 -16.14 8.18 -5.73
N LEU A 38 -16.45 6.94 -5.29
CA LEU A 38 -15.48 6.05 -4.66
C LEU A 38 -14.43 5.55 -5.65
N ILE A 39 -14.77 5.39 -6.95
CA ILE A 39 -13.82 4.95 -7.97
C ILE A 39 -12.79 6.06 -8.24
N LYS A 40 -13.18 7.34 -8.23
CA LYS A 40 -12.22 8.44 -8.26
C LYS A 40 -11.33 8.46 -7.02
N GLY A 41 -11.91 8.18 -5.85
CA GLY A 41 -11.14 8.01 -4.62
C GLY A 41 -10.10 6.89 -4.74
N TYR A 42 -10.49 5.73 -5.27
CA TYR A 42 -9.58 4.63 -5.57
C TYR A 42 -8.44 5.07 -6.50
N ALA A 43 -8.76 5.74 -7.61
CA ALA A 43 -7.75 6.22 -8.55
C ALA A 43 -6.73 7.18 -7.91
N ILE A 44 -7.19 8.08 -7.04
CA ILE A 44 -6.31 9.00 -6.30
C ILE A 44 -5.39 8.23 -5.36
N ILE A 45 -5.92 7.27 -4.61
CA ILE A 45 -5.13 6.44 -3.68
C ILE A 45 -4.07 5.63 -4.45
N GLU A 46 -4.44 4.99 -5.57
CA GLU A 46 -3.48 4.25 -6.41
C GLU A 46 -2.37 5.17 -6.97
N ALA A 47 -2.72 6.39 -7.38
CA ALA A 47 -1.73 7.36 -7.84
C ALA A 47 -0.75 7.74 -6.71
N ILE A 48 -1.25 7.98 -5.50
CA ILE A 48 -0.41 8.30 -4.34
C ILE A 48 0.50 7.13 -4.00
N ILE A 49 -0.03 5.89 -3.97
CA ILE A 49 0.76 4.67 -3.74
C ILE A 49 1.88 4.56 -4.79
N GLY A 50 1.54 4.76 -6.06
CA GLY A 50 2.51 4.70 -7.15
C GLY A 50 3.62 5.74 -7.00
N VAL A 51 3.28 6.99 -6.70
CA VAL A 51 4.26 8.07 -6.48
C VAL A 51 5.16 7.76 -5.27
N ILE A 52 4.57 7.34 -4.14
CA ILE A 52 5.37 6.96 -2.96
C ILE A 52 6.32 5.81 -3.31
N ALA A 53 5.86 4.78 -4.04
CA ALA A 53 6.70 3.67 -4.44
C ALA A 53 7.89 4.12 -5.31
N LEU A 54 7.69 5.05 -6.24
CA LEU A 54 8.75 5.57 -7.10
C LEU A 54 9.84 6.34 -6.33
N VAL A 55 9.46 7.06 -5.27
CA VAL A 55 10.41 7.83 -4.45
C VAL A 55 10.91 7.05 -3.23
N PHE A 56 10.32 5.88 -2.95
CA PHE A 56 10.56 5.11 -1.73
C PHE A 56 12.03 4.75 -1.51
N HIS A 57 12.73 4.36 -2.58
CA HIS A 57 14.13 3.97 -2.46
C HIS A 57 15.00 5.14 -1.96
N GLY A 58 14.81 6.34 -2.48
CA GLY A 58 15.52 7.53 -2.01
C GLY A 58 15.14 7.90 -0.56
N ILE A 59 13.86 7.82 -0.21
CA ILE A 59 13.43 8.06 1.18
C ILE A 59 14.06 7.03 2.12
N PHE A 60 14.07 5.76 1.74
CA PHE A 60 14.60 4.69 2.56
C PHE A 60 16.11 4.81 2.79
N THR A 61 16.90 5.05 1.74
CA THR A 61 18.36 5.21 1.85
C THR A 61 18.71 6.42 2.69
N ASN A 62 18.14 7.59 2.42
CA ASN A 62 18.39 8.80 3.20
C ASN A 62 17.97 8.64 4.67
N SER A 63 16.89 7.92 4.94
CA SER A 63 16.46 7.63 6.31
C SER A 63 17.44 6.73 7.02
N LEU A 64 18.01 5.71 6.35
CA LEU A 64 19.02 4.83 6.94
C LEU A 64 20.29 5.60 7.26
N ASP A 65 20.78 6.45 6.36
CA ASP A 65 21.99 7.26 6.58
C ASP A 65 21.80 8.19 7.80
N LEU A 66 20.65 8.88 7.88
CA LEU A 66 20.32 9.71 9.03
C LEU A 66 20.29 8.90 10.35
N PHE A 67 19.75 7.69 10.32
CA PHE A 67 19.66 6.84 11.50
C PHE A 67 21.03 6.35 11.97
N TYR A 68 21.83 5.83 11.05
CA TYR A 68 23.12 5.26 11.42
C TYR A 68 24.16 6.32 11.76
N GLU A 69 24.20 7.45 11.08
CA GLU A 69 25.22 8.47 11.25
C GLU A 69 24.90 9.46 12.38
N GLN A 70 23.64 9.79 12.61
CA GLN A 70 23.28 10.85 13.54
C GLN A 70 22.49 10.37 14.76
N ILE A 71 21.45 9.54 14.54
CA ILE A 71 20.50 9.21 15.60
C ILE A 71 21.03 8.10 16.51
N ILE A 72 21.50 6.98 15.94
CA ILE A 72 22.00 5.86 16.75
C ILE A 72 23.15 6.25 17.65
N PRO A 73 24.18 7.00 17.21
CA PRO A 73 25.26 7.46 18.09
C PRO A 73 24.77 8.38 19.21
N ALA A 74 23.73 9.17 18.99
CA ALA A 74 23.19 10.10 19.98
C ALA A 74 22.33 9.43 21.06
N LEU A 75 21.80 8.22 20.81
CA LEU A 75 20.86 7.56 21.73
C LEU A 75 21.50 6.92 22.97
N GLY A 76 22.80 6.63 22.95
CA GLY A 76 23.61 6.22 24.11
C GLY A 76 23.23 4.91 24.81
N THR A 77 21.99 4.39 24.66
CA THR A 77 21.52 3.17 25.30
C THR A 77 20.88 2.18 24.31
N PRO A 78 21.17 0.88 24.44
CA PRO A 78 20.62 -0.15 23.53
C PRO A 78 19.09 -0.15 23.46
N SER A 79 18.41 0.08 24.58
CA SER A 79 16.94 0.07 24.64
C SER A 79 16.32 1.18 23.79
N LEU A 80 16.89 2.39 23.81
CA LEU A 80 16.44 3.50 22.99
C LEU A 80 16.68 3.24 21.51
N VAL A 81 17.79 2.59 21.16
CA VAL A 81 18.07 2.18 19.78
C VAL A 81 16.99 1.21 19.28
N TYR A 82 16.57 0.23 20.09
CA TYR A 82 15.49 -0.68 19.70
C TYR A 82 14.16 0.03 19.48
N ILE A 83 13.74 0.86 20.42
CA ILE A 83 12.47 1.65 20.29
C ILE A 83 12.51 2.51 19.03
N TRP A 84 13.63 3.17 18.76
CA TRP A 84 13.80 4.02 17.60
C TRP A 84 13.76 3.26 16.28
N LYS A 85 14.38 2.08 16.22
CA LYS A 85 14.31 1.17 15.07
C LYS A 85 12.86 0.76 14.75
N TRP A 86 12.07 0.46 15.78
CA TRP A 86 10.68 0.09 15.60
C TRP A 86 9.81 1.26 15.15
N PHE A 87 10.05 2.42 15.75
CA PHE A 87 9.34 3.64 15.38
C PHE A 87 9.62 4.04 13.93
N SER A 88 10.88 4.01 13.50
CA SER A 88 11.25 4.33 12.12
C SER A 88 10.72 3.33 11.10
N ALA A 89 10.75 2.04 11.42
CA ALA A 89 10.13 1.02 10.58
C ALA A 89 8.61 1.25 10.43
N ALA A 90 7.94 1.56 11.54
CA ALA A 90 6.51 1.90 11.51
C ALA A 90 6.24 3.15 10.66
N LEU A 91 7.03 4.20 10.83
CA LEU A 91 6.88 5.44 10.07
C LEU A 91 7.02 5.24 8.56
N LEU A 92 7.91 4.34 8.13
CA LEU A 92 8.11 4.03 6.71
C LEU A 92 7.02 3.11 6.14
N ILE A 93 6.48 2.18 6.93
CA ILE A 93 5.55 1.15 6.45
C ILE A 93 4.08 1.59 6.59
N LEU A 94 3.70 2.26 7.70
CA LEU A 94 2.31 2.58 8.00
C LEU A 94 1.61 3.43 6.92
N PRO A 95 2.19 4.51 6.39
CA PRO A 95 1.50 5.33 5.40
C PRO A 95 1.09 4.52 4.17
N GLN A 96 2.01 3.72 3.64
CA GLN A 96 1.78 2.88 2.48
C GLN A 96 0.75 1.78 2.75
N SER A 97 0.83 1.12 3.91
CA SER A 97 -0.12 0.05 4.26
C SER A 97 -1.53 0.57 4.54
N ILE A 98 -1.66 1.77 5.11
CA ILE A 98 -2.97 2.43 5.28
C ILE A 98 -3.60 2.70 3.90
N LEU A 99 -2.84 3.28 2.98
CA LEU A 99 -3.32 3.54 1.62
C LEU A 99 -3.74 2.25 0.90
N LEU A 100 -2.93 1.20 0.97
CA LEU A 100 -3.27 -0.11 0.42
C LEU A 100 -4.55 -0.69 1.04
N GLY A 101 -4.75 -0.51 2.35
CA GLY A 101 -5.97 -0.93 3.03
C GLY A 101 -7.23 -0.19 2.56
N MET A 102 -7.09 1.01 2.00
CA MET A 102 -8.22 1.79 1.45
C MET A 102 -8.67 1.30 0.07
N THR A 103 -7.79 0.66 -0.71
CA THR A 103 -8.02 0.37 -2.13
C THR A 103 -9.20 -0.57 -2.37
N PHE A 104 -9.24 -1.73 -1.72
CA PHE A 104 -10.31 -2.71 -1.94
C PHE A 104 -11.70 -2.20 -1.53
N PRO A 105 -11.91 -1.57 -0.36
CA PRO A 105 -13.20 -0.97 -0.01
C PRO A 105 -13.65 0.15 -0.95
N LEU A 106 -12.72 0.97 -1.47
CA LEU A 106 -13.04 2.02 -2.43
C LEU A 106 -13.48 1.44 -3.76
N LEU A 107 -12.77 0.45 -4.27
CA LEU A 107 -13.09 -0.20 -5.53
C LEU A 107 -14.42 -0.96 -5.45
N SER A 108 -14.58 -1.82 -4.44
CA SER A 108 -15.78 -2.63 -4.26
C SER A 108 -17.02 -1.78 -3.97
N GLY A 109 -16.92 -0.81 -3.06
CA GLY A 109 -17.99 0.11 -2.78
C GLY A 109 -18.36 1.00 -3.98
N GLY A 110 -17.36 1.43 -4.76
CA GLY A 110 -17.56 2.20 -5.99
C GLY A 110 -18.27 1.40 -7.08
N TYR A 111 -17.89 0.14 -7.24
CA TYR A 111 -18.52 -0.78 -8.18
C TYR A 111 -19.98 -1.04 -7.81
N ILE A 112 -20.27 -1.39 -6.55
CA ILE A 112 -21.62 -1.65 -6.04
C ILE A 112 -22.52 -0.42 -6.25
N ARG A 113 -22.04 0.79 -5.94
CA ARG A 113 -22.83 2.02 -6.15
C ARG A 113 -23.12 2.28 -7.62
N ARG A 114 -22.20 1.98 -8.52
CA ARG A 114 -22.36 2.23 -9.95
C ARG A 114 -23.31 1.25 -10.61
N THR A 115 -23.22 -0.02 -10.26
CA THR A 115 -24.05 -1.10 -10.86
C THR A 115 -25.38 -1.28 -10.15
N LYS A 116 -25.56 -0.69 -8.96
CA LYS A 116 -26.68 -0.94 -8.03
C LYS A 116 -26.89 -2.42 -7.72
N ASN A 117 -25.87 -3.23 -7.99
CA ASN A 117 -25.90 -4.67 -7.77
C ASN A 117 -25.22 -4.98 -6.44
N GLN A 118 -26.01 -5.39 -5.46
CA GLN A 118 -25.53 -5.83 -4.14
C GLN A 118 -25.37 -7.35 -4.06
N ASP A 119 -25.27 -8.01 -5.19
CA ASP A 119 -25.17 -9.46 -5.26
C ASP A 119 -23.86 -9.95 -4.62
N GLY A 120 -23.94 -10.91 -3.73
CA GLY A 120 -22.79 -11.50 -3.06
C GLY A 120 -21.81 -12.14 -4.05
N GLN A 121 -22.27 -12.58 -5.21
CA GLN A 121 -21.43 -13.13 -6.29
C GLN A 121 -20.48 -12.06 -6.86
N VAL A 122 -20.93 -10.82 -7.01
CA VAL A 122 -20.08 -9.73 -7.50
C VAL A 122 -18.97 -9.42 -6.50
N LEU A 123 -19.31 -9.33 -5.21
CA LEU A 123 -18.32 -9.07 -4.17
C LEU A 123 -17.30 -10.19 -4.03
N SER A 124 -17.76 -11.45 -4.11
CA SER A 124 -16.87 -12.62 -4.08
C SER A 124 -15.96 -12.67 -5.32
N GLY A 125 -16.47 -12.30 -6.50
CA GLY A 125 -15.68 -12.18 -7.71
C GLY A 125 -14.58 -11.13 -7.63
N LEU A 126 -14.88 -9.95 -7.09
CA LEU A 126 -13.88 -8.91 -6.85
C LEU A 126 -12.81 -9.36 -5.84
N TYR A 127 -13.23 -10.00 -4.76
CA TYR A 127 -12.30 -10.55 -3.75
C TYR A 127 -11.40 -11.65 -4.34
N PHE A 128 -11.98 -12.55 -5.11
CA PHE A 128 -11.24 -13.61 -5.81
C PHE A 128 -10.19 -13.04 -6.76
N THR A 129 -10.57 -12.07 -7.61
CA THR A 129 -9.66 -11.41 -8.54
C THR A 129 -8.52 -10.69 -7.80
N ASN A 130 -8.85 -9.99 -6.72
CA ASN A 130 -7.86 -9.32 -5.89
C ASN A 130 -6.87 -10.33 -5.25
N SER A 131 -7.38 -11.45 -4.75
CA SER A 131 -6.55 -12.50 -4.12
C SER A 131 -5.63 -13.19 -5.12
N ILE A 132 -6.14 -13.53 -6.32
CA ILE A 132 -5.31 -14.07 -7.40
C ILE A 132 -4.25 -13.07 -7.86
N GLY A 133 -4.65 -11.79 -8.02
CA GLY A 133 -3.71 -10.73 -8.35
C GLY A 133 -2.59 -10.58 -7.33
N ALA A 134 -2.92 -10.63 -6.03
CA ALA A 134 -1.94 -10.58 -4.96
C ALA A 134 -0.97 -11.78 -4.99
N ALA A 135 -1.49 -13.00 -5.19
CA ALA A 135 -0.67 -14.21 -5.31
C ALA A 135 0.25 -14.15 -6.55
N ALA A 136 -0.29 -13.79 -7.71
CA ALA A 136 0.49 -13.63 -8.94
C ALA A 136 1.55 -12.54 -8.81
N GLY A 137 1.21 -11.39 -8.18
CA GLY A 137 2.14 -10.31 -7.90
C GLY A 137 3.28 -10.73 -6.97
N ALA A 138 2.98 -11.48 -5.90
CA ALA A 138 3.98 -12.01 -4.98
C ALA A 138 4.95 -12.97 -5.68
N LEU A 139 4.44 -13.89 -6.50
CA LEU A 139 5.27 -14.83 -7.27
C LEU A 139 6.11 -14.08 -8.31
N ALA A 140 5.51 -13.19 -9.09
CA ALA A 140 6.23 -12.39 -10.09
C ALA A 140 7.31 -11.52 -9.45
N SER A 141 7.01 -10.86 -8.33
CA SER A 141 7.99 -10.04 -7.60
C SER A 141 9.19 -10.87 -7.15
N THR A 142 8.92 -12.03 -6.53
CA THR A 142 9.97 -12.86 -5.92
C THR A 142 10.82 -13.58 -6.95
N PHE A 143 10.19 -14.18 -7.98
CA PHE A 143 10.89 -15.08 -8.90
C PHE A 143 11.32 -14.43 -10.21
N LEU A 144 10.71 -13.30 -10.59
CA LEU A 144 11.02 -12.61 -11.84
C LEU A 144 11.65 -11.23 -11.59
N LEU A 145 10.96 -10.34 -10.86
CA LEU A 145 11.38 -8.94 -10.78
C LEU A 145 12.60 -8.75 -9.86
N LEU A 146 12.61 -9.37 -8.69
CA LEU A 146 13.74 -9.27 -7.76
C LEU A 146 15.05 -9.78 -8.35
N PRO A 147 15.11 -10.96 -9.02
CA PRO A 147 16.34 -11.44 -9.67
C PRO A 147 16.78 -10.57 -10.85
N TRP A 148 15.82 -9.96 -11.57
CA TRP A 148 16.12 -9.19 -12.78
C TRP A 148 16.48 -7.73 -12.50
N SER A 149 15.73 -7.05 -11.63
CA SER A 149 15.85 -5.59 -11.42
C SER A 149 16.24 -5.19 -10.00
N GLY A 150 16.45 -6.17 -9.12
CA GLY A 150 16.72 -5.92 -7.70
C GLY A 150 15.51 -5.33 -6.97
N LEU A 151 15.69 -5.03 -5.67
CA LEU A 151 14.64 -4.45 -4.84
C LEU A 151 14.17 -3.07 -5.34
N PRO A 152 15.08 -2.11 -5.65
CA PRO A 152 14.65 -0.81 -6.13
C PRO A 152 13.86 -0.86 -7.43
N GLY A 153 14.32 -1.68 -8.39
CA GLY A 153 13.64 -1.85 -9.68
C GLY A 153 12.26 -2.51 -9.52
N THR A 154 12.14 -3.53 -8.66
CA THR A 154 10.86 -4.19 -8.37
C THR A 154 9.85 -3.20 -7.80
N VAL A 155 10.25 -2.37 -6.83
CA VAL A 155 9.39 -1.35 -6.24
C VAL A 155 9.00 -0.28 -7.27
N ALA A 156 9.93 0.14 -8.13
CA ALA A 156 9.64 1.10 -9.19
C ALA A 156 8.63 0.54 -10.22
N ILE A 157 8.79 -0.72 -10.64
CA ILE A 157 7.84 -1.39 -11.55
C ILE A 157 6.45 -1.45 -10.90
N ALA A 158 6.34 -1.84 -9.64
CA ALA A 158 5.08 -1.83 -8.91
C ALA A 158 4.47 -0.42 -8.84
N GLY A 159 5.28 0.61 -8.61
CA GLY A 159 4.86 2.00 -8.63
C GLY A 159 4.25 2.42 -9.97
N TRP A 160 4.89 2.08 -11.08
CA TRP A 160 4.37 2.36 -12.41
C TRP A 160 3.07 1.61 -12.71
N ILE A 161 2.93 0.35 -12.27
CA ILE A 161 1.68 -0.40 -12.38
C ILE A 161 0.56 0.33 -11.66
N ASN A 162 0.78 0.81 -10.43
CA ASN A 162 -0.22 1.56 -9.68
C ASN A 162 -0.61 2.87 -10.38
N ILE A 163 0.33 3.59 -10.98
CA ILE A 163 0.03 4.79 -11.79
C ILE A 163 -0.85 4.44 -12.99
N ILE A 164 -0.56 3.35 -13.70
CA ILE A 164 -1.36 2.89 -14.84
C ILE A 164 -2.79 2.54 -14.37
N VAL A 165 -2.91 1.79 -13.27
CA VAL A 165 -4.21 1.44 -12.67
C VAL A 165 -4.98 2.69 -12.26
N ALA A 166 -4.30 3.68 -11.68
CA ALA A 166 -4.91 4.96 -11.31
C ALA A 166 -5.48 5.70 -12.51
N VAL A 167 -4.74 5.77 -13.62
CA VAL A 167 -5.20 6.40 -14.86
C VAL A 167 -6.41 5.67 -15.43
N ILE A 168 -6.38 4.35 -15.51
CA ILE A 168 -7.50 3.54 -16.01
C ILE A 168 -8.74 3.76 -15.13
N ALA A 169 -8.59 3.68 -13.81
CA ALA A 169 -9.69 3.88 -12.86
C ALA A 169 -10.27 5.29 -12.97
N TRP A 170 -9.42 6.30 -13.16
CA TRP A 170 -9.86 7.68 -13.35
C TRP A 170 -10.69 7.85 -14.62
N LEU A 171 -10.23 7.30 -15.75
CA LEU A 171 -10.95 7.34 -17.02
C LEU A 171 -12.32 6.65 -16.91
N VAL A 172 -12.36 5.45 -16.33
CA VAL A 172 -13.60 4.72 -16.07
C VAL A 172 -14.54 5.53 -15.19
N ALA A 173 -14.04 6.15 -14.13
CA ALA A 173 -14.85 6.96 -13.21
C ALA A 173 -15.39 8.25 -13.87
N SER A 174 -14.70 8.78 -14.87
CA SER A 174 -15.12 9.99 -15.59
C SER A 174 -16.20 9.71 -16.62
N GLN A 175 -16.14 8.58 -17.33
CA GLN A 175 -17.15 8.19 -18.33
C GLN A 175 -18.55 7.95 -17.75
N GLY A 176 -18.69 7.63 -16.47
CA GLY A 176 -19.97 7.38 -15.83
C GLY A 176 -20.73 8.62 -15.35
N GLN A 177 -20.20 9.82 -15.59
CA GLN A 177 -20.87 11.09 -15.21
C GLN A 177 -21.67 11.73 -16.34
N GLU A 178 -21.56 11.24 -17.57
CA GLU A 178 -22.25 11.82 -18.73
C GLU A 178 -23.67 11.27 -18.97
N VAL A 179 -24.11 10.27 -18.21
CA VAL A 179 -25.49 9.76 -18.27
C VAL A 179 -26.31 10.40 -17.15
N LYS A 180 -26.79 11.61 -17.42
CA LYS A 180 -27.92 12.21 -16.70
C LYS A 180 -29.21 11.98 -17.46
#